data_d606892eb04e36f10909cae82462bf6f
#
_entry.id   d606892eb04e36f10909cae82462bf6f
#
_cell.length_a   1.000
_cell.length_b   1.000
_cell.length_c   1.000
_cell.angle_alpha   90.00
_cell.angle_beta   90.00
_cell.angle_gamma   90.00
#
_symmetry.space_group_name_H-M   'P 1'
#
loop_
_entity.id
_entity.type
_entity.pdbx_description
1 polymer ?
#
loop_
_entity_poly.entity_id
_entity_poly.type
_entity_poly.pdbx_seq_one_letter_code
_entity_poly.pdbx_strand_id
1 'polypeptide(L)'
;MAPKDTNKESEEKILASNRQAFHNYAIGERYEAGVSLLGTEVKSLRDGRANLKDAFARLERGEIFLFNCHISPYSHGGYANHDPLRPRKLLLHREEIQKLSQKMLAGQTLIPLRLYLRRGRVKVEIALARGKKLWDKRQAIKERDQQKEARAAIRIRKGTA
;
A
#
# COMPACT_ATOMS: atom_id res chain seq x y z
N MET A 1 16.98 13.15 -30.12
CA MET A 1 16.98 11.72 -29.98
C MET A 1 15.99 11.19 -29.00
N ALA A 2 15.28 10.32 -29.47
CA ALA A 2 14.01 9.79 -29.08
C ALA A 2 13.82 9.50 -27.61
N PRO A 3 12.69 9.88 -27.05
CA PRO A 3 12.29 9.48 -25.72
C PRO A 3 11.96 7.99 -25.71
N LYS A 4 12.97 7.18 -25.45
CA LYS A 4 12.78 5.74 -25.24
C LYS A 4 12.46 5.40 -23.78
N ASP A 5 12.35 6.41 -22.92
CA ASP A 5 12.14 6.20 -21.50
C ASP A 5 10.67 6.12 -21.09
N THR A 6 9.76 6.49 -21.97
CA THR A 6 8.32 6.43 -21.72
C THR A 6 7.74 5.01 -21.73
N ASN A 7 8.46 4.05 -22.30
CA ASN A 7 7.99 2.67 -22.38
C ASN A 7 8.39 1.80 -21.16
N LYS A 8 9.25 2.33 -20.28
CA LYS A 8 9.70 1.58 -19.11
C LYS A 8 8.78 1.73 -17.89
N GLU A 9 7.97 2.77 -17.87
CA GLU A 9 6.96 2.96 -16.83
C GLU A 9 5.73 2.06 -17.04
N SER A 10 5.52 1.58 -18.25
CA SER A 10 4.40 0.69 -18.59
C SER A 10 4.60 -0.77 -18.18
N GLU A 11 5.75 -1.11 -17.61
CA GLU A 11 6.06 -2.47 -17.16
C GLU A 11 5.77 -2.71 -15.66
N GLU A 12 5.08 -1.80 -15.00
CA GLU A 12 4.63 -2.03 -13.63
C GLU A 12 3.42 -2.95 -13.60
N LYS A 13 3.56 -4.07 -12.91
CA LYS A 13 2.43 -4.96 -12.64
C LYS A 13 2.05 -4.85 -11.17
N ILE A 14 0.83 -4.41 -10.90
CA ILE A 14 0.31 -4.33 -9.52
C ILE A 14 -0.02 -5.72 -9.02
N LEU A 15 0.57 -6.10 -7.89
CA LEU A 15 0.39 -7.40 -7.26
C LEU A 15 -0.66 -7.35 -6.14
N ALA A 16 -0.73 -6.25 -5.41
CA ALA A 16 -1.71 -6.02 -4.35
C ALA A 16 -1.89 -4.53 -4.13
N SER A 17 -3.08 -4.13 -3.71
CA SER A 17 -3.42 -2.75 -3.39
C SER A 17 -4.13 -2.67 -2.04
N ASN A 18 -3.90 -1.57 -1.32
CA ASN A 18 -4.53 -1.31 -0.02
C ASN A 18 -5.50 -0.14 -0.13
N ARG A 19 -6.70 -0.42 -0.61
CA ARG A 19 -7.73 0.61 -0.80
C ARG A 19 -8.25 1.18 0.51
N GLN A 20 -8.30 0.37 1.58
CA GLN A 20 -8.78 0.80 2.89
C GLN A 20 -7.86 1.82 3.55
N ALA A 21 -6.58 1.86 3.18
CA ALA A 21 -5.64 2.83 3.72
C ALA A 21 -6.11 4.27 3.47
N PHE A 22 -6.64 4.56 2.30
CA PHE A 22 -7.15 5.89 1.96
C PHE A 22 -8.40 6.28 2.73
N HIS A 23 -9.16 5.29 3.20
CA HIS A 23 -10.33 5.52 4.03
C HIS A 23 -9.96 5.72 5.50
N ASN A 24 -9.02 4.93 6.01
CA ASN A 24 -8.66 4.89 7.42
C ASN A 24 -7.60 5.91 7.82
N TYR A 25 -6.80 6.39 6.87
CA TYR A 25 -5.65 7.24 7.12
C TYR A 25 -5.64 8.46 6.21
N ALA A 26 -5.15 9.56 6.77
CA ALA A 26 -4.75 10.71 5.96
C ALA A 26 -3.34 10.43 5.40
N ILE A 27 -3.25 10.23 4.09
CA ILE A 27 -2.02 9.82 3.41
C ILE A 27 -1.15 11.04 3.13
N GLY A 28 0.11 10.98 3.57
CA GLY A 28 1.12 12.01 3.35
C GLY A 28 2.16 11.61 2.31
N GLU A 29 3.42 11.87 2.61
CA GLU A 29 4.53 11.57 1.70
C GLU A 29 4.65 10.09 1.39
N ARG A 30 4.97 9.77 0.14
CA ARG A 30 5.11 8.41 -0.36
C ARG A 30 6.56 8.08 -0.68
N TYR A 31 6.94 6.84 -0.44
CA TYR A 31 8.29 6.33 -0.71
C TYR A 31 8.18 4.98 -1.41
N GLU A 32 9.11 4.72 -2.33
CA GLU A 32 9.27 3.40 -2.92
C GLU A 32 10.35 2.64 -2.17
N ALA A 33 10.03 1.43 -1.73
CA ALA A 33 10.96 0.56 -1.03
C ALA A 33 11.09 -0.77 -1.76
N GLY A 34 12.28 -1.37 -1.72
CA GLY A 34 12.45 -2.77 -2.04
C GLY A 34 11.96 -3.63 -0.90
N VAL A 35 11.67 -4.90 -1.17
CA VAL A 35 11.22 -5.86 -0.16
C VAL A 35 12.13 -7.07 -0.20
N SER A 36 12.67 -7.45 0.96
CA SER A 36 13.45 -8.68 1.09
C SER A 36 12.50 -9.88 1.18
N LEU A 37 12.51 -10.71 0.14
CA LEU A 37 11.57 -11.81 -0.02
C LEU A 37 12.29 -13.13 -0.22
N LEU A 38 11.64 -14.22 0.20
CA LEU A 38 12.03 -15.58 -0.12
C LEU A 38 11.49 -15.98 -1.50
N GLY A 39 12.08 -17.01 -2.12
CA GLY A 39 11.67 -17.45 -3.45
C GLY A 39 10.20 -17.84 -3.55
N THR A 40 9.67 -18.52 -2.53
CA THR A 40 8.26 -18.91 -2.46
C THR A 40 7.32 -17.71 -2.33
N GLU A 41 7.76 -16.66 -1.65
CA GLU A 41 7.01 -15.42 -1.53
C GLU A 41 6.90 -14.70 -2.88
N VAL A 42 8.00 -14.62 -3.62
CA VAL A 42 8.01 -14.01 -4.96
C VAL A 42 7.08 -14.75 -5.91
N LYS A 43 7.11 -16.08 -5.87
CA LYS A 43 6.23 -16.90 -6.72
C LYS A 43 4.76 -16.71 -6.39
N SER A 44 4.40 -16.68 -5.10
CA SER A 44 3.03 -16.37 -4.68
C SER A 44 2.59 -14.98 -5.09
N LEU A 45 3.46 -13.99 -4.96
CA LEU A 45 3.17 -12.62 -5.38
C LEU A 45 2.88 -12.52 -6.87
N ARG A 46 3.65 -13.23 -7.70
CA ARG A 46 3.41 -13.28 -9.15
C ARG A 46 2.05 -13.86 -9.50
N ASP A 47 1.55 -14.78 -8.68
CA ASP A 47 0.21 -15.35 -8.81
C ASP A 47 -0.89 -14.45 -8.23
N GLY A 48 -0.53 -13.27 -7.70
CA GLY A 48 -1.47 -12.32 -7.12
C GLY A 48 -2.01 -12.74 -5.75
N ARG A 49 -1.32 -13.62 -5.04
CA ARG A 49 -1.78 -14.16 -3.75
C ARG A 49 -1.20 -13.40 -2.58
N ALA A 50 -1.46 -12.10 -2.51
CA ALA A 50 -1.05 -11.25 -1.41
C ALA A 50 -2.18 -10.32 -1.00
N ASN A 51 -2.19 -9.96 0.27
CA ASN A 51 -3.18 -9.04 0.84
C ASN A 51 -2.48 -8.05 1.77
N LEU A 52 -2.71 -6.77 1.54
CA LEU A 52 -2.17 -5.67 2.33
C LEU A 52 -3.15 -5.16 3.40
N LYS A 53 -4.30 -5.78 3.55
CA LYS A 53 -5.28 -5.38 4.56
C LYS A 53 -4.65 -5.44 5.96
N ASP A 54 -4.77 -4.34 6.69
CA ASP A 54 -4.20 -4.16 8.04
C ASP A 54 -2.67 -4.25 8.09
N ALA A 55 -1.99 -4.21 6.95
CA ALA A 55 -0.54 -4.15 6.92
C ALA A 55 -0.03 -2.77 7.33
N PHE A 56 1.12 -2.76 7.96
CA PHE A 56 1.80 -1.53 8.38
C PHE A 56 3.30 -1.75 8.38
N ALA A 57 4.06 -0.67 8.36
CA ALA A 57 5.50 -0.71 8.50
C ALA A 57 5.94 -0.06 9.81
N ARG A 58 7.00 -0.57 10.40
CA ARG A 58 7.52 -0.09 11.67
C ARG A 58 9.04 -0.09 11.66
N LEU A 59 9.60 0.89 12.36
CA LEU A 59 11.03 0.98 12.57
C LEU A 59 11.43 0.03 13.70
N GLU A 60 12.37 -0.87 13.43
CA GLU A 60 12.97 -1.75 14.42
C GLU A 60 14.49 -1.80 14.20
N ARG A 61 15.27 -1.52 15.26
CA ARG A 61 16.74 -1.58 15.23
C ARG A 61 17.36 -0.81 14.06
N GLY A 62 16.83 0.38 13.77
CA GLY A 62 17.35 1.23 12.70
C GLY A 62 16.94 0.82 11.30
N GLU A 63 16.05 -0.16 11.16
CA GLU A 63 15.55 -0.64 9.88
C GLU A 63 14.02 -0.66 9.87
N ILE A 64 13.44 -0.64 8.67
CA ILE A 64 11.99 -0.64 8.51
C ILE A 64 11.53 -2.02 8.05
N PHE A 65 10.54 -2.56 8.76
CA PHE A 65 9.94 -3.86 8.48
C PHE A 65 8.45 -3.71 8.16
N LEU A 66 7.98 -4.53 7.23
CA LEU A 66 6.57 -4.63 6.86
C LEU A 66 5.92 -5.77 7.66
N PHE A 67 4.85 -5.44 8.39
CA PHE A 67 4.09 -6.38 9.23
C PHE A 67 2.69 -6.59 8.68
N ASN A 68 2.11 -7.73 8.97
CA ASN A 68 0.75 -8.10 8.58
C ASN A 68 0.48 -8.08 7.08
N CYS A 69 1.51 -8.15 6.28
CA CYS A 69 1.38 -8.37 4.85
C CYS A 69 1.23 -9.88 4.61
N HIS A 70 0.02 -10.31 4.30
CA HIS A 70 -0.25 -11.73 4.05
C HIS A 70 0.20 -12.09 2.64
N ILE A 71 1.13 -13.03 2.53
CA ILE A 71 1.53 -13.65 1.28
C ILE A 71 1.23 -15.14 1.40
N SER A 72 0.27 -15.64 0.62
CA SER A 72 -0.16 -17.03 0.70
C SER A 72 1.00 -18.00 0.46
N PRO A 73 1.01 -19.18 1.11
CA PRO A 73 2.00 -20.21 0.80
C PRO A 73 1.95 -20.55 -0.69
N TYR A 74 3.13 -20.79 -1.26
CA TYR A 74 3.22 -21.21 -2.65
C TYR A 74 2.77 -22.66 -2.76
N SER A 75 1.86 -22.97 -3.68
CA SER A 75 1.21 -24.28 -3.80
C SER A 75 2.19 -25.43 -4.06
N HIS A 76 3.35 -25.14 -4.64
CA HIS A 76 4.40 -26.11 -4.95
C HIS A 76 5.63 -26.00 -4.04
N GLY A 77 5.56 -25.23 -2.95
CA GLY A 77 6.68 -24.93 -2.06
C GLY A 77 7.04 -26.04 -1.08
N GLY A 78 6.12 -26.94 -0.78
CA GLY A 78 6.33 -28.05 0.16
C GLY A 78 6.86 -27.58 1.52
N TYR A 79 7.89 -28.24 2.04
CA TYR A 79 8.50 -27.93 3.33
C TYR A 79 9.32 -26.63 3.35
N ALA A 80 9.73 -26.15 2.19
CA ALA A 80 10.51 -24.91 2.06
C ALA A 80 9.63 -23.65 2.00
N ASN A 81 8.35 -23.79 2.30
CA ASN A 81 7.41 -22.68 2.23
C ASN A 81 7.62 -21.68 3.37
N HIS A 82 7.19 -20.45 3.13
CA HIS A 82 7.32 -19.34 4.08
C HIS A 82 6.11 -19.25 5.02
N ASP A 83 6.29 -18.54 6.14
CA ASP A 83 5.18 -18.10 6.99
C ASP A 83 4.42 -16.98 6.27
N PRO A 84 3.09 -17.10 6.08
CA PRO A 84 2.31 -16.07 5.38
C PRO A 84 2.41 -14.67 5.95
N LEU A 85 2.56 -14.54 7.26
CA LEU A 85 2.63 -13.25 7.97
C LEU A 85 4.05 -12.90 8.45
N ARG A 86 5.07 -13.51 7.89
CA ARG A 86 6.46 -13.22 8.25
C ARG A 86 6.77 -11.72 8.10
N PRO A 87 7.38 -11.08 9.12
CA PRO A 87 7.86 -9.71 8.93
C PRO A 87 8.90 -9.64 7.81
N ARG A 88 8.79 -8.63 6.97
CA ARG A 88 9.68 -8.48 5.81
C ARG A 88 10.41 -7.16 5.87
N LYS A 89 11.72 -7.24 5.71
CA LYS A 89 12.57 -6.06 5.71
C LYS A 89 12.33 -5.25 4.45
N LEU A 90 12.14 -3.95 4.63
CA LEU A 90 12.05 -3.00 3.53
C LEU A 90 13.43 -2.41 3.24
N LEU A 91 13.76 -2.31 1.96
CA LEU A 91 15.04 -1.83 1.51
C LEU A 91 14.90 -0.37 1.08
N LEU A 92 15.43 0.52 1.91
CA LEU A 92 15.41 1.96 1.73
C LEU A 92 16.82 2.52 1.90
N HIS A 93 17.07 3.69 1.33
CA HIS A 93 18.32 4.41 1.58
C HIS A 93 18.36 4.88 3.04
N ARG A 94 19.58 4.93 3.59
CA ARG A 94 19.77 5.36 4.99
C ARG A 94 19.18 6.74 5.27
N GLU A 95 19.29 7.66 4.34
CA GLU A 95 18.72 9.00 4.45
C GLU A 95 17.18 8.98 4.55
N GLU A 96 16.55 8.12 3.76
CA GLU A 96 15.09 7.92 3.80
C GLU A 96 14.65 7.33 5.13
N ILE A 97 15.39 6.35 5.65
CA ILE A 97 15.10 5.74 6.95
C ILE A 97 15.19 6.78 8.07
N GLN A 98 16.21 7.65 8.03
CA GLN A 98 16.36 8.72 9.01
C GLN A 98 15.22 9.72 8.98
N LYS A 99 14.80 10.15 7.80
CA LYS A 99 13.65 11.06 7.64
C LYS A 99 12.36 10.41 8.15
N LEU A 100 12.14 9.16 7.78
CA LEU A 100 10.95 8.41 8.21
C LEU A 100 10.92 8.19 9.72
N SER A 101 12.07 7.87 10.33
CA SER A 101 12.14 7.66 11.77
C SER A 101 11.77 8.91 12.56
N GLN A 102 12.24 10.08 12.14
CA GLN A 102 11.88 11.36 12.76
C GLN A 102 10.37 11.65 12.69
N LYS A 103 9.78 11.41 11.54
CA LYS A 103 8.34 11.63 11.34
C LYS A 103 7.48 10.61 12.08
N MET A 104 7.93 9.38 12.20
CA MET A 104 7.26 8.35 12.99
C MET A 104 7.28 8.67 14.48
N LEU A 105 8.37 9.25 14.99
CA LEU A 105 8.44 9.73 16.37
C LEU A 105 7.44 10.87 16.64
N ALA A 106 7.09 11.62 15.61
CA ALA A 106 6.07 12.68 15.72
C ALA A 106 4.63 12.17 15.64
N GLY A 107 4.42 10.85 15.70
CA GLY A 107 3.09 10.22 15.73
C GLY A 107 2.53 9.81 14.38
N GLN A 108 3.32 9.87 13.31
CA GLN A 108 2.91 9.35 12.01
C GLN A 108 3.25 7.85 11.90
N THR A 109 2.44 7.11 11.16
CA THR A 109 2.66 5.69 10.88
C THR A 109 3.06 5.49 9.42
N LEU A 110 3.64 4.35 9.11
CA LEU A 110 3.92 3.95 7.73
C LEU A 110 2.93 2.87 7.30
N ILE A 111 2.26 3.11 6.18
CA ILE A 111 1.25 2.21 5.63
C ILE A 111 1.65 1.84 4.21
N PRO A 112 1.64 0.55 3.85
CA PRO A 112 1.84 0.16 2.47
C PRO A 112 0.58 0.45 1.66
N LEU A 113 0.76 1.03 0.48
CA LEU A 113 -0.35 1.37 -0.40
C LEU A 113 -0.53 0.33 -1.51
N ARG A 114 0.57 -0.17 -2.06
CA ARG A 114 0.54 -1.19 -3.10
C ARG A 114 1.86 -1.95 -3.17
N LEU A 115 1.75 -3.21 -3.59
CA LEU A 115 2.88 -4.03 -4.02
C LEU A 115 2.87 -4.12 -5.54
N TYR A 116 4.00 -4.01 -6.17
CA TYR A 116 4.10 -4.08 -7.62
C TYR A 116 5.44 -4.64 -8.09
N LEU A 117 5.44 -5.19 -9.30
CA LEU A 117 6.66 -5.58 -9.99
C LEU A 117 7.12 -4.42 -10.87
N ARG A 118 8.36 -4.07 -10.75
CA ARG A 118 9.03 -3.07 -11.60
C ARG A 118 10.38 -3.62 -12.01
N ARG A 119 10.58 -3.81 -13.31
CA ARG A 119 11.82 -4.38 -13.87
C ARG A 119 12.19 -5.73 -13.22
N GLY A 120 11.20 -6.59 -13.03
CA GLY A 120 11.37 -7.92 -12.43
C GLY A 120 11.61 -7.94 -10.92
N ARG A 121 11.57 -6.80 -10.24
CA ARG A 121 11.77 -6.69 -8.80
C ARG A 121 10.48 -6.29 -8.11
N VAL A 122 10.22 -6.90 -6.97
CA VAL A 122 9.06 -6.54 -6.14
C VAL A 122 9.40 -5.26 -5.38
N LYS A 123 8.52 -4.27 -5.53
CA LYS A 123 8.57 -3.00 -4.82
C LYS A 123 7.29 -2.78 -4.03
N VAL A 124 7.39 -2.00 -2.98
CA VAL A 124 6.23 -1.55 -2.21
C VAL A 124 6.23 -0.03 -2.14
N GLU A 125 5.07 0.56 -2.41
CA GLU A 125 4.84 1.98 -2.16
C GLU A 125 4.33 2.11 -0.73
N ILE A 126 5.11 2.79 0.11
CA ILE A 126 4.73 3.09 1.49
C ILE A 126 4.47 4.58 1.62
N ALA A 127 3.60 4.94 2.54
CA ALA A 127 3.27 6.34 2.79
C ALA A 127 3.26 6.63 4.29
N LEU A 128 3.71 7.83 4.64
CA LEU A 128 3.47 8.37 5.96
C LEU A 128 1.99 8.69 6.08
N ALA A 129 1.39 8.29 7.17
CA ALA A 129 -0.05 8.42 7.36
C ALA A 129 -0.38 8.77 8.81
N ARG A 130 -1.48 9.45 8.99
CA ARG A 130 -2.09 9.69 10.30
C ARG A 130 -3.45 9.03 10.32
N GLY A 131 -3.78 8.33 11.40
CA GLY A 131 -5.10 7.76 11.57
C GLY A 131 -6.15 8.87 11.56
N LYS A 132 -7.19 8.70 10.75
CA LYS A 132 -8.33 9.61 10.79
C LYS A 132 -9.08 9.42 12.10
N LYS A 133 -9.41 10.53 12.77
CA LYS A 133 -10.28 10.48 13.93
C LYS A 133 -11.66 9.94 13.49
N LEU A 134 -12.34 9.25 14.37
CA LEU A 134 -13.67 8.71 14.08
C LEU A 134 -14.63 9.80 13.56
N TRP A 135 -14.50 10.99 14.08
CA TRP A 135 -15.22 12.19 13.63
C TRP A 135 -14.97 12.51 12.14
N ASP A 136 -13.70 12.50 11.71
CA ASP A 136 -13.32 12.78 10.32
C ASP A 136 -13.88 11.73 9.35
N LYS A 137 -13.91 10.47 9.77
CA LYS A 137 -14.50 9.38 8.98
C LYS A 137 -16.01 9.59 8.81
N ARG A 138 -16.71 9.95 9.86
CA ARG A 138 -18.15 10.23 9.82
C ARG A 138 -18.45 11.42 8.90
N GLN A 139 -17.64 12.47 8.97
CA GLN A 139 -17.80 13.64 8.12
C GLN A 139 -17.61 13.28 6.64
N ALA A 140 -16.59 12.51 6.29
CA ALA A 140 -16.35 12.07 4.93
C ALA A 140 -17.52 11.21 4.38
N ILE A 141 -18.11 10.38 5.21
CA ILE A 141 -19.27 9.56 4.84
C ILE A 141 -20.49 10.46 4.60
N LYS A 142 -20.75 11.43 5.48
CA LYS A 142 -21.86 12.38 5.32
C LYS A 142 -21.74 13.18 4.02
N GLU A 143 -20.58 13.72 3.72
CA GLU A 143 -20.33 14.47 2.48
C GLU A 143 -20.59 13.60 1.25
N ARG A 144 -20.15 12.36 1.28
CA ARG A 144 -20.37 11.42 0.19
C ARG A 144 -21.85 11.10 -0.02
N ASP A 145 -22.59 10.91 1.07
CA ASP A 145 -24.02 10.63 1.03
C ASP A 145 -24.81 11.84 0.54
N GLN A 146 -24.47 13.04 1.02
CA GLN A 146 -25.06 14.30 0.55
C GLN A 146 -24.84 14.50 -0.95
N GLN A 147 -23.69 14.20 -1.47
CA GLN A 147 -23.40 14.26 -2.90
C GLN A 147 -24.25 13.28 -3.70
N LYS A 148 -24.46 12.08 -3.20
CA LYS A 148 -25.33 11.08 -3.83
C LYS A 148 -26.77 11.54 -3.86
N GLU A 149 -27.30 12.08 -2.76
CA GLU A 149 -28.66 12.59 -2.66
C GLU A 149 -28.88 13.78 -3.61
N ALA A 150 -27.93 14.70 -3.67
CA ALA A 150 -27.99 15.83 -4.60
C ALA A 150 -28.02 15.39 -6.05
N ARG A 151 -27.22 14.39 -6.42
CA ARG A 151 -27.22 13.81 -7.78
C ARG A 151 -28.54 13.10 -8.08
N ALA A 152 -29.13 12.37 -7.14
CA ALA A 152 -30.43 11.72 -7.29
C ALA A 152 -31.55 12.73 -7.49
N ALA A 153 -31.57 13.82 -6.70
CA ALA A 153 -32.54 14.91 -6.83
C ALA A 153 -32.48 15.59 -8.21
N ILE A 154 -31.29 15.83 -8.74
CA ILE A 154 -31.07 16.40 -10.08
C ILE A 154 -31.62 15.45 -11.16
N ARG A 155 -31.42 14.15 -11.04
CA ARG A 155 -31.94 13.15 -11.98
C ARG A 155 -33.48 13.14 -11.99
N ILE A 156 -34.11 13.22 -10.84
CA ILE A 156 -35.57 13.25 -10.71
C ILE A 156 -36.14 14.50 -11.38
N ARG A 157 -35.53 15.68 -11.16
CA ARG A 157 -35.95 16.93 -11.80
C ARG A 157 -35.84 16.89 -13.32
N LYS A 158 -34.78 16.26 -13.86
CA LYS A 158 -34.61 16.10 -15.30
C LYS A 158 -35.57 15.07 -15.91
N GLY A 159 -36.03 14.10 -15.13
CA GLY A 159 -36.97 13.10 -15.57
C GLY A 159 -38.44 13.52 -15.59
N THR A 160 -38.76 14.65 -14.97
CA THR A 160 -40.12 15.18 -14.88
C THR A 160 -40.40 16.34 -15.83
N ALA A 161 -39.46 16.70 -16.67
CA ALA A 161 -39.62 17.74 -17.67
C ALA A 161 -40.27 17.26 -18.95
#